data_c4ef1ddca4bc669b19cb9ad16214db64
#
_entry.id   c4ef1ddca4bc669b19cb9ad16214db64
#
_cell.length_a   1.000
_cell.length_b   1.000
_cell.length_c   1.000
_cell.angle_alpha   90.00
_cell.angle_beta   90.00
_cell.angle_gamma   90.00
#
_symmetry.space_group_name_H-M   'P 1'
#
loop_
_entity.id
_entity.type
_entity.pdbx_description
1 polymer ?
#
loop_
_entity_poly.entity_id
_entity_poly.type
_entity_poly.pdbx_seq_one_letter_code
_entity_poly.pdbx_strand_id
1 'polypeptide(L)'
;AIAAGTPLDATDGHGRTALHIATFARHRGAIRTLAHAGANLNLLENDRYDAVTIAAVADDEDTLRLLLSLGAKAGQITSRYDGSALIAAAHLGHDGVVRHLIQAGAPLDHVNNLHWTAVIESIVLGDGGPRHQATLRVLIDAGASLTLADRHGQTPLQLARARGYAEMVRMLERAAP
;
A
#
# COMPACT_ATOMS: atom_id res chain seq x y z
N ALA A 1 13.67 11.52 -25.35
CA ALA A 1 13.17 10.42 -26.18
C ALA A 1 13.94 9.16 -25.83
N ILE A 2 13.23 8.03 -25.68
CA ILE A 2 13.86 6.71 -25.49
C ILE A 2 14.28 6.23 -26.87
N ALA A 3 15.56 5.89 -27.04
CA ALA A 3 16.08 5.38 -28.31
C ALA A 3 15.57 3.94 -28.56
N ALA A 4 15.45 3.55 -29.85
CA ALA A 4 15.15 2.18 -30.21
C ALA A 4 16.20 1.23 -29.64
N GLY A 5 15.76 0.13 -28.98
CA GLY A 5 16.65 -0.84 -28.36
C GLY A 5 17.15 -0.46 -26.95
N THR A 6 16.70 0.66 -26.35
CA THR A 6 17.02 0.99 -24.96
C THR A 6 16.47 -0.09 -24.03
N PRO A 7 17.29 -0.69 -23.14
CA PRO A 7 16.79 -1.67 -22.16
C PRO A 7 16.01 -0.96 -21.05
N LEU A 8 14.68 -0.86 -21.22
CA LEU A 8 13.79 -0.10 -20.34
C LEU A 8 13.79 -0.61 -18.89
N ASP A 9 13.99 -1.90 -18.71
CA ASP A 9 13.95 -2.58 -17.43
C ASP A 9 15.35 -2.90 -16.86
N ALA A 10 16.40 -2.28 -17.42
CA ALA A 10 17.73 -2.37 -16.85
C ALA A 10 17.77 -1.79 -15.44
N THR A 11 18.50 -2.46 -14.56
CA THR A 11 18.59 -2.12 -13.14
C THR A 11 19.93 -1.55 -12.76
N ASP A 12 19.96 -0.66 -11.77
CA ASP A 12 21.16 -0.21 -11.09
C ASP A 12 21.60 -1.20 -10.00
N GLY A 13 22.66 -0.84 -9.23
CA GLY A 13 23.19 -1.66 -8.14
C GLY A 13 22.20 -1.93 -6.99
N HIS A 14 21.08 -1.20 -6.93
CA HIS A 14 19.98 -1.41 -5.97
C HIS A 14 18.79 -2.15 -6.58
N GLY A 15 18.94 -2.69 -7.79
CA GLY A 15 17.84 -3.34 -8.50
C GLY A 15 16.77 -2.37 -9.02
N ARG A 16 17.01 -1.07 -9.00
CA ARG A 16 16.04 -0.05 -9.41
C ARG A 16 16.08 0.15 -10.91
N THR A 17 14.91 0.08 -11.54
CA THR A 17 14.73 0.48 -12.94
C THR A 17 14.56 2.00 -13.05
N ALA A 18 14.59 2.52 -14.28
CA ALA A 18 14.27 3.91 -14.55
C ALA A 18 12.87 4.30 -14.02
N LEU A 19 11.91 3.37 -14.03
CA LEU A 19 10.57 3.60 -13.49
C LEU A 19 10.60 3.80 -11.96
N HIS A 20 11.34 2.99 -11.22
CA HIS A 20 11.51 3.18 -9.76
C HIS A 20 12.10 4.56 -9.46
N ILE A 21 13.16 4.94 -10.17
CA ILE A 21 13.83 6.24 -10.00
C ILE A 21 12.88 7.39 -10.33
N ALA A 22 12.14 7.31 -11.44
CA ALA A 22 11.16 8.32 -11.84
C ALA A 22 10.02 8.44 -10.79
N THR A 23 9.62 7.33 -10.17
CA THR A 23 8.59 7.30 -9.14
C THR A 23 9.09 7.96 -7.85
N PHE A 24 10.28 7.61 -7.38
CA PHE A 24 10.91 8.29 -6.23
C PHE A 24 11.02 9.80 -6.44
N ALA A 25 11.38 10.21 -7.66
CA ALA A 25 11.54 11.62 -8.01
C ALA A 25 10.21 12.32 -8.34
N ARG A 26 9.07 11.63 -8.30
CA ARG A 26 7.74 12.13 -8.68
C ARG A 26 7.70 12.68 -10.11
N HIS A 27 8.56 12.17 -11.00
CA HIS A 27 8.63 12.57 -12.40
C HIS A 27 7.55 11.88 -13.26
N ARG A 28 6.31 12.32 -13.11
CA ARG A 28 5.14 11.72 -13.79
C ARG A 28 5.26 11.72 -15.31
N GLY A 29 5.91 12.72 -15.89
CA GLY A 29 6.22 12.74 -17.34
C GLY A 29 7.12 11.60 -17.79
N ALA A 30 8.19 11.32 -17.02
CA ALA A 30 9.07 10.19 -17.28
C ALA A 30 8.36 8.85 -17.10
N ILE A 31 7.52 8.72 -16.09
CA ILE A 31 6.70 7.51 -15.84
C ILE A 31 5.81 7.22 -17.07
N ARG A 32 5.10 8.24 -17.61
CA ARG A 32 4.27 8.08 -18.82
C ARG A 32 5.12 7.62 -20.01
N THR A 33 6.27 8.26 -20.22
CA THR A 33 7.16 7.93 -21.34
C THR A 33 7.67 6.50 -21.26
N LEU A 34 8.09 6.06 -20.08
CA LEU A 34 8.56 4.69 -19.83
C LEU A 34 7.43 3.66 -20.05
N ALA A 35 6.25 3.92 -19.49
CA ALA A 35 5.09 3.03 -19.65
C ALA A 35 4.67 2.90 -21.12
N HIS A 36 4.57 4.00 -21.86
CA HIS A 36 4.21 3.99 -23.28
C HIS A 36 5.27 3.31 -24.15
N ALA A 37 6.53 3.31 -23.71
CA ALA A 37 7.61 2.59 -24.38
C ALA A 37 7.61 1.08 -24.07
N GLY A 38 6.78 0.61 -23.14
CA GLY A 38 6.64 -0.79 -22.77
C GLY A 38 7.47 -1.24 -21.57
N ALA A 39 7.92 -0.32 -20.70
CA ALA A 39 8.57 -0.69 -19.44
C ALA A 39 7.65 -1.56 -18.57
N ASN A 40 8.22 -2.55 -17.89
CA ASN A 40 7.46 -3.38 -16.95
C ASN A 40 7.18 -2.59 -15.67
N LEU A 41 5.90 -2.28 -15.44
CA LEU A 41 5.45 -1.47 -14.30
C LEU A 41 5.50 -2.19 -12.96
N ASN A 42 5.71 -3.52 -12.96
CA ASN A 42 5.52 -4.37 -11.80
C ASN A 42 6.83 -5.00 -11.29
N LEU A 43 7.99 -4.55 -11.75
CA LEU A 43 9.26 -5.05 -11.25
C LEU A 43 9.49 -4.59 -9.81
N LEU A 44 10.13 -5.46 -9.04
CA LEU A 44 10.54 -5.18 -7.67
C LEU A 44 12.04 -4.82 -7.66
N GLU A 45 12.40 -3.79 -6.90
CA GLU A 45 13.80 -3.48 -6.61
C GLU A 45 14.32 -4.35 -5.44
N ASN A 46 15.56 -4.15 -4.97
CA ASN A 46 16.20 -5.06 -4.00
C ASN A 46 15.51 -5.15 -2.64
N ASP A 47 14.78 -4.11 -2.21
CA ASP A 47 13.96 -4.13 -0.98
C ASP A 47 12.57 -4.70 -1.24
N ARG A 48 12.34 -5.20 -2.46
CA ARG A 48 11.08 -5.77 -2.94
C ARG A 48 9.93 -4.77 -3.02
N TYR A 49 10.22 -3.51 -3.32
CA TYR A 49 9.21 -2.51 -3.63
C TYR A 49 9.01 -2.37 -5.14
N ASP A 50 7.75 -2.32 -5.57
CA ASP A 50 7.36 -1.88 -6.90
C ASP A 50 7.08 -0.37 -6.91
N ALA A 51 6.85 0.19 -8.09
CA ALA A 51 6.54 1.61 -8.24
C ALA A 51 5.25 2.00 -7.47
N VAL A 52 4.25 1.13 -7.42
CA VAL A 52 3.00 1.37 -6.69
C VAL A 52 3.26 1.50 -5.19
N THR A 53 4.06 0.61 -4.61
CA THR A 53 4.44 0.67 -3.19
C THR A 53 5.28 1.90 -2.87
N ILE A 54 6.22 2.26 -3.75
CA ILE A 54 7.02 3.49 -3.60
C ILE A 54 6.11 4.73 -3.52
N ALA A 55 5.16 4.87 -4.44
CA ALA A 55 4.22 5.99 -4.43
C ALA A 55 3.30 5.95 -3.19
N ALA A 56 2.87 4.75 -2.77
CA ALA A 56 2.02 4.57 -1.60
C ALA A 56 2.72 4.99 -0.29
N VAL A 57 3.97 4.61 -0.11
CA VAL A 57 4.79 5.00 1.05
C VAL A 57 5.08 6.50 1.06
N ALA A 58 5.25 7.10 -0.11
CA ALA A 58 5.50 8.53 -0.26
C ALA A 58 4.27 9.43 -0.08
N ASP A 59 3.09 8.88 0.17
CA ASP A 59 1.79 9.58 0.20
C ASP A 59 1.54 10.38 -1.10
N ASP A 60 2.04 9.86 -2.22
CA ASP A 60 1.94 10.53 -3.53
C ASP A 60 0.75 9.97 -4.32
N GLU A 61 -0.44 10.45 -3.98
CA GLU A 61 -1.68 10.00 -4.61
C GLU A 61 -1.71 10.22 -6.12
N ASP A 62 -1.13 11.33 -6.60
CA ASP A 62 -1.13 11.65 -8.03
C ASP A 62 -0.26 10.68 -8.83
N THR A 63 0.92 10.33 -8.33
CA THR A 63 1.79 9.35 -8.96
C THR A 63 1.20 7.95 -8.85
N LEU A 64 0.60 7.60 -7.71
CA LEU A 64 -0.11 6.34 -7.53
C LEU A 64 -1.24 6.19 -8.56
N ARG A 65 -2.14 7.17 -8.66
CA ARG A 65 -3.24 7.16 -9.63
C ARG A 65 -2.74 7.02 -11.07
N LEU A 66 -1.65 7.71 -11.40
CA LEU A 66 -1.03 7.58 -12.71
C LEU A 66 -0.56 6.16 -12.97
N LEU A 67 0.22 5.55 -12.06
CA LEU A 67 0.72 4.19 -12.20
C LEU A 67 -0.42 3.18 -12.38
N LEU A 68 -1.46 3.27 -11.56
CA LEU A 68 -2.65 2.43 -11.66
C LEU A 68 -3.38 2.62 -12.98
N SER A 69 -3.52 3.86 -13.46
CA SER A 69 -4.14 4.17 -14.76
C SER A 69 -3.35 3.62 -15.95
N LEU A 70 -2.04 3.44 -15.81
CA LEU A 70 -1.17 2.86 -16.82
C LEU A 70 -1.12 1.31 -16.76
N GLY A 71 -1.84 0.69 -15.82
CA GLY A 71 -1.97 -0.75 -15.70
C GLY A 71 -1.03 -1.41 -14.68
N ALA A 72 -0.38 -0.63 -13.81
CA ALA A 72 0.37 -1.20 -12.70
C ALA A 72 -0.56 -1.96 -11.73
N LYS A 73 -0.07 -3.07 -11.17
CA LYS A 73 -0.85 -3.91 -10.26
C LYS A 73 -0.94 -3.28 -8.87
N ALA A 74 -2.17 -3.22 -8.32
CA ALA A 74 -2.41 -2.68 -6.98
C ALA A 74 -2.11 -3.67 -5.84
N GLY A 75 -2.03 -4.97 -6.12
CA GLY A 75 -2.03 -6.03 -5.11
C GLY A 75 -0.80 -6.93 -5.13
N GLN A 76 0.36 -6.47 -5.59
CA GLN A 76 1.58 -7.28 -5.51
C GLN A 76 2.03 -7.47 -4.06
N ILE A 77 2.64 -8.62 -3.81
CA ILE A 77 3.33 -8.89 -2.54
C ILE A 77 4.69 -8.20 -2.59
N THR A 78 4.89 -7.28 -1.67
CA THR A 78 6.05 -6.39 -1.63
C THR A 78 6.67 -6.35 -0.24
N SER A 79 7.85 -5.75 -0.13
CA SER A 79 8.66 -5.67 1.09
C SER A 79 9.17 -7.03 1.61
N ARG A 80 10.16 -6.99 2.48
CA ARG A 80 10.67 -8.19 3.18
C ARG A 80 9.67 -8.81 4.16
N TYR A 81 8.58 -8.11 4.43
CA TYR A 81 7.52 -8.58 5.32
C TYR A 81 6.39 -9.31 4.58
N ASP A 82 6.55 -9.57 3.27
CA ASP A 82 5.50 -10.12 2.41
C ASP A 82 4.19 -9.33 2.52
N GLY A 83 4.32 -8.01 2.63
CA GLY A 83 3.21 -7.08 2.71
C GLY A 83 2.61 -6.74 1.35
N SER A 84 2.01 -5.56 1.27
CA SER A 84 1.48 -4.98 0.03
C SER A 84 1.49 -3.46 0.14
N ALA A 85 1.28 -2.77 -0.98
CA ALA A 85 1.12 -1.31 -0.96
C ALA A 85 -0.01 -0.88 -0.01
N LEU A 86 -1.11 -1.65 0.05
CA LEU A 86 -2.24 -1.38 0.94
C LEU A 86 -1.83 -1.47 2.42
N ILE A 87 -1.10 -2.51 2.79
CA ILE A 87 -0.58 -2.68 4.16
C ILE A 87 0.37 -1.54 4.53
N ALA A 88 1.31 -1.19 3.63
CA ALA A 88 2.26 -0.11 3.87
C ALA A 88 1.56 1.26 4.04
N ALA A 89 0.55 1.54 3.21
CA ALA A 89 -0.24 2.76 3.32
C ALA A 89 -1.08 2.80 4.62
N ALA A 90 -1.64 1.67 5.02
CA ALA A 90 -2.40 1.56 6.27
C ALA A 90 -1.53 1.77 7.51
N HIS A 91 -0.32 1.20 7.52
CA HIS A 91 0.70 1.44 8.53
C HIS A 91 0.97 2.95 8.73
N LEU A 92 1.10 3.68 7.63
CA LEU A 92 1.48 5.10 7.64
C LEU A 92 0.29 6.06 7.81
N GLY A 93 -0.93 5.55 7.82
CA GLY A 93 -2.14 6.37 7.92
C GLY A 93 -2.43 7.18 6.65
N HIS A 94 -2.06 6.68 5.47
CA HIS A 94 -2.26 7.33 4.17
C HIS A 94 -3.64 6.98 3.60
N ASP A 95 -4.70 7.51 4.19
CA ASP A 95 -6.09 7.14 3.88
C ASP A 95 -6.50 7.39 2.43
N GLY A 96 -6.01 8.46 1.80
CA GLY A 96 -6.23 8.75 0.38
C GLY A 96 -5.60 7.68 -0.52
N VAL A 97 -4.35 7.29 -0.23
CA VAL A 97 -3.65 6.20 -0.91
C VAL A 97 -4.39 4.88 -0.74
N VAL A 98 -4.81 4.54 0.49
CA VAL A 98 -5.60 3.33 0.79
C VAL A 98 -6.86 3.29 -0.06
N ARG A 99 -7.59 4.40 -0.17
CA ARG A 99 -8.79 4.52 -1.00
C ARG A 99 -8.52 4.21 -2.48
N HIS A 100 -7.46 4.78 -3.05
CA HIS A 100 -7.10 4.53 -4.44
C HIS A 100 -6.69 3.08 -4.70
N LEU A 101 -5.93 2.47 -3.79
CA LEU A 101 -5.53 1.06 -3.90
C LEU A 101 -6.74 0.12 -3.85
N ILE A 102 -7.69 0.37 -2.94
CA ILE A 102 -8.93 -0.40 -2.83
C ILE A 102 -9.77 -0.27 -4.11
N GLN A 103 -9.93 0.95 -4.64
CA GLN A 103 -10.64 1.19 -5.90
C GLN A 103 -10.01 0.46 -7.08
N ALA A 104 -8.69 0.27 -7.05
CA ALA A 104 -7.94 -0.49 -8.04
C ALA A 104 -7.94 -2.01 -7.80
N GLY A 105 -8.68 -2.50 -6.81
CA GLY A 105 -8.83 -3.93 -6.52
C GLY A 105 -7.72 -4.54 -5.67
N ALA A 106 -7.00 -3.75 -4.86
CA ALA A 106 -6.04 -4.29 -3.91
C ALA A 106 -6.71 -5.26 -2.93
N PRO A 107 -6.13 -6.45 -2.67
CA PRO A 107 -6.66 -7.40 -1.71
C PRO A 107 -6.74 -6.79 -0.30
N LEU A 108 -7.95 -6.78 0.28
CA LEU A 108 -8.21 -6.16 1.58
C LEU A 108 -7.59 -6.94 2.74
N ASP A 109 -7.63 -8.26 2.65
CA ASP A 109 -7.37 -9.17 3.77
C ASP A 109 -6.05 -9.96 3.62
N HIS A 110 -5.13 -9.47 2.78
CA HIS A 110 -3.81 -10.05 2.69
C HIS A 110 -3.13 -10.01 4.07
N VAL A 111 -2.55 -11.15 4.46
CA VAL A 111 -1.84 -11.33 5.74
C VAL A 111 -0.34 -11.38 5.44
N ASN A 112 0.44 -10.49 6.01
CA ASN A 112 1.88 -10.47 5.87
C ASN A 112 2.58 -11.52 6.76
N ASN A 113 3.90 -11.63 6.68
CA ASN A 113 4.66 -12.62 7.46
C ASN A 113 4.74 -12.29 8.97
N LEU A 114 4.25 -11.13 9.41
CA LEU A 114 4.03 -10.79 10.81
C LEU A 114 2.65 -11.24 11.31
N HIS A 115 1.82 -11.86 10.46
CA HIS A 115 0.41 -12.20 10.70
C HIS A 115 -0.49 -10.97 10.88
N TRP A 116 -0.22 -9.89 10.15
CA TRP A 116 -0.99 -8.67 10.19
C TRP A 116 -1.63 -8.37 8.83
N THR A 117 -2.88 -7.90 8.89
CA THR A 117 -3.62 -7.32 7.77
C THR A 117 -3.44 -5.80 7.75
N ALA A 118 -3.93 -5.13 6.71
CA ALA A 118 -3.97 -3.66 6.67
C ALA A 118 -4.77 -3.08 7.85
N VAL A 119 -5.88 -3.72 8.25
CA VAL A 119 -6.67 -3.31 9.43
C VAL A 119 -5.82 -3.40 10.69
N ILE A 120 -5.13 -4.50 10.91
CA ILE A 120 -4.27 -4.68 12.10
C ILE A 120 -3.12 -3.66 12.09
N GLU A 121 -2.45 -3.45 10.97
CA GLU A 121 -1.33 -2.49 10.89
C GLU A 121 -1.77 -1.05 11.16
N SER A 122 -2.94 -0.64 10.69
CA SER A 122 -3.48 0.70 10.98
C SER A 122 -3.72 0.95 12.48
N ILE A 123 -3.90 -0.11 13.25
CA ILE A 123 -4.10 -0.04 14.70
C ILE A 123 -2.77 -0.21 15.44
N VAL A 124 -2.01 -1.27 15.11
CA VAL A 124 -0.84 -1.71 15.86
C VAL A 124 0.34 -0.77 15.70
N LEU A 125 0.55 -0.26 14.50
CA LEU A 125 1.65 0.63 14.13
C LEU A 125 1.21 2.09 14.05
N GLY A 126 -0.11 2.34 14.09
CA GLY A 126 -0.67 3.68 14.16
C GLY A 126 -0.59 4.29 15.56
N ASP A 127 -0.84 5.57 15.62
CA ASP A 127 -0.91 6.37 16.85
C ASP A 127 -2.33 6.54 17.41
N GLY A 128 -3.32 5.92 16.76
CA GLY A 128 -4.74 6.08 17.08
C GLY A 128 -5.32 7.46 16.73
N GLY A 129 -4.54 8.32 16.08
CA GLY A 129 -4.92 9.67 15.69
C GLY A 129 -5.78 9.74 14.42
N PRO A 130 -6.14 10.98 13.99
CA PRO A 130 -7.11 11.21 12.92
C PRO A 130 -6.79 10.51 11.60
N ARG A 131 -5.52 10.48 11.19
CA ARG A 131 -5.11 9.83 9.93
C ARG A 131 -5.31 8.32 9.97
N HIS A 132 -4.90 7.65 11.05
CA HIS A 132 -5.11 6.22 11.22
C HIS A 132 -6.59 5.87 11.44
N GLN A 133 -7.36 6.74 12.09
CA GLN A 133 -8.82 6.58 12.18
C GLN A 133 -9.48 6.68 10.79
N ALA A 134 -9.08 7.66 9.96
CA ALA A 134 -9.57 7.79 8.60
C ALA A 134 -9.21 6.55 7.75
N THR A 135 -7.98 6.04 7.88
CA THR A 135 -7.52 4.82 7.23
C THR A 135 -8.35 3.60 7.63
N LEU A 136 -8.55 3.40 8.94
CA LEU A 136 -9.39 2.32 9.43
C LEU A 136 -10.83 2.43 8.92
N ARG A 137 -11.39 3.65 8.87
CA ARG A 137 -12.72 3.90 8.31
C ARG A 137 -12.81 3.43 6.85
N VAL A 138 -11.84 3.81 6.02
CA VAL A 138 -11.82 3.42 4.60
C VAL A 138 -11.76 1.89 4.45
N LEU A 139 -10.97 1.21 5.27
CA LEU A 139 -10.88 -0.26 5.25
C LEU A 139 -12.20 -0.93 5.69
N ILE A 140 -12.83 -0.42 6.75
CA ILE A 140 -14.14 -0.91 7.22
C ILE A 140 -15.21 -0.71 6.15
N ASP A 141 -15.31 0.48 5.58
CA ASP A 141 -16.31 0.82 4.57
C ASP A 141 -16.14 0.00 3.27
N ALA A 142 -14.92 -0.45 3.00
CA ALA A 142 -14.61 -1.34 1.88
C ALA A 142 -14.92 -2.81 2.17
N GLY A 143 -15.26 -3.18 3.40
CA GLY A 143 -15.58 -4.55 3.79
C GLY A 143 -14.37 -5.41 4.16
N ALA A 144 -13.26 -4.81 4.59
CA ALA A 144 -12.13 -5.57 5.13
C ALA A 144 -12.55 -6.42 6.34
N SER A 145 -11.98 -7.60 6.50
CA SER A 145 -12.28 -8.48 7.61
C SER A 145 -11.85 -7.86 8.95
N LEU A 146 -12.79 -7.80 9.89
CA LEU A 146 -12.56 -7.32 11.25
C LEU A 146 -12.37 -8.47 12.26
N THR A 147 -12.40 -9.72 11.78
CA THR A 147 -12.29 -10.93 12.60
C THR A 147 -10.96 -11.65 12.42
N LEU A 148 -10.19 -11.34 11.37
CA LEU A 148 -8.84 -11.89 11.21
C LEU A 148 -7.97 -11.41 12.39
N ALA A 149 -7.43 -12.37 13.12
CA ALA A 149 -6.62 -12.12 14.30
C ALA A 149 -5.12 -12.16 13.97
N ASP A 150 -4.33 -11.56 14.83
CA ASP A 150 -2.87 -11.66 14.76
C ASP A 150 -2.38 -13.05 15.22
N ARG A 151 -1.06 -13.27 15.24
CA ARG A 151 -0.45 -14.55 15.65
C ARG A 151 -0.76 -14.96 17.11
N HIS A 152 -1.24 -14.02 17.92
CA HIS A 152 -1.63 -14.25 19.31
C HIS A 152 -3.13 -14.45 19.48
N GLY A 153 -3.87 -14.53 18.37
CA GLY A 153 -5.33 -14.67 18.37
C GLY A 153 -6.08 -13.40 18.75
N GLN A 154 -5.41 -12.23 18.73
CA GLN A 154 -6.04 -10.95 19.03
C GLN A 154 -6.69 -10.35 17.81
N THR A 155 -7.99 -10.08 17.89
CA THR A 155 -8.74 -9.41 16.83
C THR A 155 -8.43 -7.90 16.78
N PRO A 156 -8.73 -7.22 15.68
CA PRO A 156 -8.58 -5.76 15.57
C PRO A 156 -9.23 -5.00 16.75
N LEU A 157 -10.43 -5.40 17.17
CA LEU A 157 -11.12 -4.78 18.31
C LEU A 157 -10.35 -4.95 19.62
N GLN A 158 -9.84 -6.14 19.89
CA GLN A 158 -9.03 -6.40 21.08
C GLN A 158 -7.73 -5.60 21.07
N LEU A 159 -7.08 -5.50 19.91
CA LEU A 159 -5.86 -4.70 19.72
C LEU A 159 -6.11 -3.20 19.95
N ALA A 160 -7.23 -2.66 19.44
CA ALA A 160 -7.60 -1.26 19.64
C ALA A 160 -7.92 -0.97 21.11
N ARG A 161 -8.63 -1.89 21.80
CA ARG A 161 -8.91 -1.79 23.25
C ARG A 161 -7.62 -1.79 24.07
N ALA A 162 -6.71 -2.70 23.79
CA ALA A 162 -5.44 -2.82 24.50
C ALA A 162 -4.57 -1.55 24.38
N ARG A 163 -4.75 -0.77 23.30
CA ARG A 163 -4.06 0.52 23.09
C ARG A 163 -4.82 1.73 23.63
N GLY A 164 -6.05 1.55 24.11
CA GLY A 164 -6.89 2.65 24.56
C GLY A 164 -7.39 3.58 23.43
N TYR A 165 -7.43 3.09 22.18
CA TYR A 165 -7.87 3.89 21.03
C TYR A 165 -9.39 3.94 20.95
N ALA A 166 -9.99 4.75 21.82
CA ALA A 166 -11.44 4.77 22.04
C ALA A 166 -12.26 5.00 20.76
N GLU A 167 -11.81 5.88 19.85
CA GLU A 167 -12.54 6.11 18.60
C GLU A 167 -12.48 4.88 17.68
N MET A 168 -11.32 4.27 17.53
CA MET A 168 -11.18 3.04 16.74
C MET A 168 -12.01 1.89 17.32
N VAL A 169 -12.08 1.78 18.67
CA VAL A 169 -12.96 0.81 19.34
C VAL A 169 -14.42 1.03 18.94
N ARG A 170 -14.91 2.28 19.02
CA ARG A 170 -16.29 2.62 18.61
C ARG A 170 -16.55 2.29 17.14
N MET A 171 -15.58 2.56 16.26
CA MET A 171 -15.71 2.26 14.83
C MET A 171 -15.85 0.75 14.59
N LEU A 172 -15.00 -0.05 15.25
CA LEU A 172 -14.99 -1.51 15.12
C LEU A 172 -16.24 -2.14 15.72
N GLU A 173 -16.73 -1.65 16.87
CA GLU A 173 -17.96 -2.13 17.50
C GLU A 173 -19.20 -1.84 16.66
N ARG A 174 -19.27 -0.68 15.99
CA ARG A 174 -20.39 -0.33 15.11
C ARG A 174 -20.41 -1.13 13.81
N ALA A 175 -19.25 -1.56 13.35
CA ALA A 175 -19.10 -2.33 12.13
C ALA A 175 -19.17 -3.85 12.37
N ALA A 176 -19.16 -4.30 13.62
CA ALA A 176 -19.35 -5.71 13.96
C ALA A 176 -20.76 -6.18 13.49
N PRO A 177 -20.86 -7.39 12.88
CA PRO A 177 -22.13 -7.95 12.43
C PRO A 177 -23.04 -8.31 13.62
#